data_0827fdcd9e65329f84a686bd1f5fd21d
#
_entry.id   0827fdcd9e65329f84a686bd1f5fd21d
#
_cell.length_a   1.000
_cell.length_b   1.000
_cell.length_c   1.000
_cell.angle_alpha   90.00
_cell.angle_beta   90.00
_cell.angle_gamma   90.00
#
_symmetry.space_group_name_H-M   'P 1'
#
loop_
_entity.id
_entity.type
_entity.pdbx_description
1 polymer ?
#
loop_
_entity_poly.entity_id
_entity_poly.type
_entity_poly.pdbx_seq_one_letter_code
_entity_poly.pdbx_strand_id
1 'polypeptide(L)'
;MRGEMSQPPVYPPAESSRREVPRLGQHLLTVLQVLVTVGLLYWLFYEPHRRATIWNALQTADWRWMIAALAAAGACEFLGILRWQLFLKMLHLRVRFGEATRLFFIGAFFNQFLPGTTGGDVVRVIFLMRDHPENKTAGFLSVAIDRLLAVLVLVAMGLGFAWTRGEWFASSFAVGNAMKVFAIVLFAIGVGLVASFILTSRHLVGRLPARFPLREQIVKLSTLWQLCIENRTEALLGALYTVPMLLAYFAAFYFVALAFTVKVTFLDMTSIMPLVTAISSLPISLNGIGVREALFEQLLSELCGVPQGTGILISITGMFVYMLWGLPGGLFYLERIRRRYEK
;
A
#
# COMPACT_ATOMS: atom_id res chain seq x y z
N MET A 1 35.00 25.48 27.82
CA MET A 1 33.56 25.48 27.54
C MET A 1 33.21 24.07 27.10
N ARG A 2 32.64 23.26 27.99
CA ARG A 2 32.19 21.89 27.68
C ARG A 2 30.78 22.01 27.12
N GLY A 3 30.57 21.57 25.87
CA GLY A 3 29.25 21.56 25.25
C GLY A 3 28.33 20.60 25.99
N GLU A 4 27.18 21.10 26.42
CA GLU A 4 26.07 20.33 26.93
C GLU A 4 25.54 19.42 25.81
N MET A 5 25.73 18.12 26.00
CA MET A 5 25.04 17.13 25.19
C MET A 5 23.56 17.20 25.54
N SER A 6 22.74 17.70 24.62
CA SER A 6 21.29 17.69 24.74
C SER A 6 20.80 16.25 24.88
N GLN A 7 20.14 15.95 26.00
CA GLN A 7 19.51 14.66 26.23
C GLN A 7 18.41 14.43 25.16
N PRO A 8 18.27 13.20 24.63
CA PRO A 8 17.22 12.89 23.69
C PRO A 8 15.84 13.10 24.33
N PRO A 9 14.84 13.53 23.59
CA PRO A 9 13.50 13.78 24.11
C PRO A 9 12.92 12.49 24.72
N VAL A 10 12.55 12.57 26.01
CA VAL A 10 11.87 11.49 26.73
C VAL A 10 10.41 11.51 26.31
N TYR A 11 9.99 10.55 25.50
CA TYR A 11 8.59 10.35 25.15
C TYR A 11 7.85 9.73 26.35
N PRO A 12 6.71 10.30 26.80
CA PRO A 12 5.93 9.68 27.86
C PRO A 12 5.43 8.30 27.40
N PRO A 13 5.41 7.29 28.28
CA PRO A 13 4.89 5.99 27.95
C PRO A 13 3.42 6.10 27.52
N ALA A 14 3.10 5.50 26.37
CA ALA A 14 1.74 5.43 25.88
C ALA A 14 0.90 4.64 26.90
N GLU A 15 0.07 5.31 27.68
CA GLU A 15 -0.97 4.67 28.49
C GLU A 15 -1.87 3.87 27.57
N SER A 16 -1.70 2.56 27.61
CA SER A 16 -2.50 1.60 26.87
C SER A 16 -3.89 1.50 27.50
N SER A 17 -4.79 2.43 27.24
CA SER A 17 -6.21 2.15 27.33
C SER A 17 -6.56 1.20 26.18
N ARG A 18 -6.29 -0.10 26.35
CA ARG A 18 -6.83 -1.17 25.50
C ARG A 18 -8.35 -1.15 25.70
N ARG A 19 -9.06 -0.41 24.85
CA ARG A 19 -10.41 -0.80 24.51
C ARG A 19 -10.26 -2.11 23.72
N GLU A 20 -10.45 -3.23 24.40
CA GLU A 20 -10.63 -4.53 23.74
C GLU A 20 -11.82 -4.36 22.79
N VAL A 21 -11.54 -4.22 21.52
CA VAL A 21 -12.58 -4.35 20.49
C VAL A 21 -13.10 -5.78 20.65
N PRO A 22 -14.41 -5.99 20.89
CA PRO A 22 -14.93 -7.31 21.19
C PRO A 22 -14.53 -8.26 20.07
N ARG A 23 -13.89 -9.37 20.40
CA ARG A 23 -13.40 -10.42 19.47
C ARG A 23 -14.48 -10.83 18.46
N LEU A 24 -15.74 -10.77 18.87
CA LEU A 24 -16.93 -11.02 18.04
C LEU A 24 -17.01 -10.09 16.82
N GLY A 25 -16.72 -8.79 16.96
CA GLY A 25 -16.77 -7.83 15.84
C GLY A 25 -15.68 -8.07 14.80
N GLN A 26 -14.49 -8.53 15.22
CA GLN A 26 -13.40 -8.87 14.31
C GLN A 26 -13.72 -10.13 13.48
N HIS A 27 -14.29 -11.16 14.11
CA HIS A 27 -14.74 -12.36 13.40
C HIS A 27 -15.87 -12.05 12.41
N LEU A 28 -16.83 -11.22 12.81
CA LEU A 28 -17.93 -10.81 11.93
C LEU A 28 -17.42 -10.06 10.70
N LEU A 29 -16.48 -9.13 10.87
CA LEU A 29 -15.85 -8.41 9.76
C LEU A 29 -15.11 -9.37 8.83
N THR A 30 -14.34 -10.31 9.36
CA THR A 30 -13.62 -11.30 8.56
C THR A 30 -14.58 -12.19 7.78
N VAL A 31 -15.68 -12.67 8.42
CA VAL A 31 -16.71 -13.47 7.73
C VAL A 31 -17.35 -12.67 6.61
N LEU A 32 -17.70 -11.39 6.85
CA LEU A 32 -18.27 -10.51 5.83
C LEU A 32 -17.30 -10.33 4.66
N GLN A 33 -16.01 -10.10 4.92
CA GLN A 33 -14.97 -9.98 3.89
C GLN A 33 -14.83 -11.26 3.05
N VAL A 34 -14.88 -12.44 3.70
CA VAL A 34 -14.87 -13.74 2.99
C VAL A 34 -16.09 -13.86 2.09
N LEU A 35 -17.28 -13.56 2.61
CA LEU A 35 -18.52 -13.65 1.83
C LEU A 35 -18.51 -12.70 0.64
N VAL A 36 -18.07 -11.46 0.82
CA VAL A 36 -17.92 -10.47 -0.26
C VAL A 36 -16.90 -10.98 -1.29
N THR A 37 -15.74 -11.48 -0.85
CA THR A 37 -14.71 -11.99 -1.76
C THR A 37 -15.22 -13.17 -2.59
N VAL A 38 -15.84 -14.16 -1.92
CA VAL A 38 -16.40 -15.34 -2.61
C VAL A 38 -17.53 -14.93 -3.57
N GLY A 39 -18.42 -14.03 -3.13
CA GLY A 39 -19.52 -13.52 -3.95
C GLY A 39 -19.03 -12.79 -5.21
N LEU A 40 -18.01 -11.93 -5.06
CA LEU A 40 -17.40 -11.22 -6.18
C LEU A 40 -16.69 -12.17 -7.14
N LEU A 41 -15.90 -13.12 -6.63
CA LEU A 41 -15.24 -14.11 -7.48
C LEU A 41 -16.27 -14.99 -8.22
N TYR A 42 -17.31 -15.44 -7.52
CA TYR A 42 -18.38 -16.19 -8.17
C TYR A 42 -19.01 -15.38 -9.30
N TRP A 43 -19.38 -14.13 -9.06
CA TRP A 43 -19.96 -13.24 -10.07
C TRP A 43 -19.02 -13.01 -11.26
N LEU A 44 -17.72 -12.81 -11.01
CA LEU A 44 -16.71 -12.60 -12.06
C LEU A 44 -16.53 -13.82 -12.96
N PHE A 45 -16.55 -15.03 -12.38
CA PHE A 45 -16.32 -16.29 -13.13
C PHE A 45 -17.60 -17.00 -13.54
N TYR A 46 -18.77 -16.47 -13.21
CA TYR A 46 -20.04 -17.11 -13.56
C TYR A 46 -20.26 -17.19 -15.07
N GLU A 47 -19.80 -16.19 -15.82
CA GLU A 47 -20.06 -16.06 -17.25
C GLU A 47 -19.12 -16.93 -18.10
N PRO A 48 -19.66 -17.87 -18.95
CA PRO A 48 -18.84 -18.78 -19.75
C PRO A 48 -17.91 -18.06 -20.73
N HIS A 49 -18.35 -16.94 -21.32
CA HIS A 49 -17.56 -16.15 -22.26
C HIS A 49 -16.28 -15.62 -21.63
N ARG A 50 -16.32 -15.11 -20.42
CA ARG A 50 -15.15 -14.64 -19.69
C ARG A 50 -14.15 -15.75 -19.44
N ARG A 51 -14.63 -16.95 -19.06
CA ARG A 51 -13.75 -18.13 -18.84
C ARG A 51 -13.02 -18.54 -20.11
N ALA A 52 -13.71 -18.56 -21.25
CA ALA A 52 -13.10 -18.88 -22.53
C ALA A 52 -12.03 -17.85 -22.95
N THR A 53 -12.30 -16.56 -22.76
CA THR A 53 -11.34 -15.47 -23.03
C THR A 53 -10.09 -15.62 -22.17
N ILE A 54 -10.24 -15.87 -20.87
CA ILE A 54 -9.14 -16.10 -19.94
C ILE A 54 -8.27 -17.28 -20.38
N TRP A 55 -8.91 -18.42 -20.73
CA TRP A 55 -8.20 -19.62 -21.15
C TRP A 55 -7.39 -19.40 -22.43
N ASN A 56 -7.99 -18.77 -23.43
CA ASN A 56 -7.32 -18.49 -24.70
C ASN A 56 -6.14 -17.51 -24.51
N ALA A 57 -6.31 -16.47 -23.70
CA ALA A 57 -5.25 -15.50 -23.41
C ALA A 57 -4.06 -16.14 -22.68
N LEU A 58 -4.31 -17.09 -21.76
CA LEU A 58 -3.23 -17.83 -21.09
C LEU A 58 -2.40 -18.69 -22.05
N GLN A 59 -3.03 -19.27 -23.08
CA GLN A 59 -2.33 -20.09 -24.07
C GLN A 59 -1.46 -19.27 -25.03
N THR A 60 -1.82 -18.00 -25.25
CA THR A 60 -1.14 -17.09 -26.20
C THR A 60 -0.24 -16.07 -25.51
N ALA A 61 -0.04 -16.17 -24.20
CA ALA A 61 0.73 -15.20 -23.42
C ALA A 61 2.21 -15.15 -23.86
N ASP A 62 2.71 -13.94 -24.09
CA ASP A 62 4.13 -13.72 -24.37
C ASP A 62 4.92 -13.67 -23.05
N TRP A 63 5.68 -14.74 -22.81
CA TRP A 63 6.48 -14.90 -21.59
C TRP A 63 7.57 -13.83 -21.38
N ARG A 64 8.01 -13.14 -22.46
CA ARG A 64 9.00 -12.07 -22.38
C ARG A 64 8.46 -10.90 -21.54
N TRP A 65 7.22 -10.54 -21.77
CA TRP A 65 6.53 -9.52 -20.98
C TRP A 65 6.23 -9.98 -19.55
N MET A 66 6.02 -11.28 -19.33
CA MET A 66 5.90 -11.82 -17.98
C MET A 66 7.20 -11.68 -17.18
N ILE A 67 8.36 -11.90 -17.82
CA ILE A 67 9.67 -11.62 -17.18
C ILE A 67 9.82 -10.12 -16.88
N ALA A 68 9.43 -9.25 -17.82
CA ALA A 68 9.45 -7.81 -17.58
C ALA A 68 8.52 -7.41 -16.42
N ALA A 69 7.34 -8.01 -16.32
CA ALA A 69 6.43 -7.82 -15.18
C ALA A 69 7.06 -8.26 -13.85
N LEU A 70 7.69 -9.43 -13.84
CA LEU A 70 8.40 -9.93 -12.66
C LEU A 70 9.58 -9.01 -12.27
N ALA A 71 10.34 -8.52 -13.24
CA ALA A 71 11.43 -7.58 -13.01
C ALA A 71 10.92 -6.23 -12.46
N ALA A 72 9.81 -5.71 -12.99
CA ALA A 72 9.18 -4.48 -12.50
C ALA A 72 8.64 -4.63 -11.08
N ALA A 73 8.01 -5.76 -10.76
CA ALA A 73 7.59 -6.08 -9.40
C ALA A 73 8.79 -6.16 -8.45
N GLY A 74 9.89 -6.80 -8.86
CA GLY A 74 11.14 -6.83 -8.09
C GLY A 74 11.75 -5.45 -7.87
N ALA A 75 11.72 -4.58 -8.88
CA ALA A 75 12.17 -3.20 -8.75
C ALA A 75 11.31 -2.43 -7.73
N CYS A 76 9.99 -2.65 -7.72
CA CYS A 76 9.09 -2.07 -6.72
C CYS A 76 9.47 -2.51 -5.30
N GLU A 77 9.67 -3.82 -5.06
CA GLU A 77 10.07 -4.35 -3.76
C GLU A 77 11.43 -3.81 -3.33
N PHE A 78 12.41 -3.76 -4.24
CA PHE A 78 13.72 -3.21 -3.97
C PHE A 78 13.68 -1.72 -3.58
N LEU A 79 12.94 -0.91 -4.33
CA LEU A 79 12.73 0.51 -4.00
C LEU A 79 12.00 0.68 -2.67
N GLY A 80 11.07 -0.21 -2.35
CA GLY A 80 10.40 -0.27 -1.05
C GLY A 80 11.37 -0.53 0.10
N ILE A 81 12.31 -1.44 -0.07
CA ILE A 81 13.38 -1.74 0.92
C ILE A 81 14.26 -0.51 1.14
N LEU A 82 14.74 0.13 0.05
CA LEU A 82 15.57 1.33 0.12
C LEU A 82 14.86 2.46 0.85
N ARG A 83 13.59 2.69 0.49
CA ARG A 83 12.74 3.70 1.14
C ARG A 83 12.58 3.43 2.63
N TRP A 84 12.25 2.20 3.01
CA TRP A 84 12.10 1.85 4.42
C TRP A 84 13.41 1.98 5.20
N GLN A 85 14.56 1.68 4.58
CA GLN A 85 15.88 1.90 5.18
C GLN A 85 16.12 3.38 5.51
N LEU A 86 15.63 4.32 4.69
CA LEU A 86 15.69 5.75 5.01
C LEU A 86 14.90 6.08 6.28
N PHE A 87 13.70 5.51 6.43
CA PHE A 87 12.87 5.76 7.62
C PHE A 87 13.46 5.12 8.88
N LEU A 88 14.12 3.98 8.77
CA LEU A 88 14.87 3.41 9.89
C LEU A 88 16.02 4.32 10.33
N LYS A 89 16.76 4.89 9.38
CA LYS A 89 17.82 5.88 9.66
C LYS A 89 17.26 7.15 10.30
N MET A 90 16.16 7.68 9.78
CA MET A 90 15.44 8.84 10.31
C MET A 90 15.05 8.67 11.78
N LEU A 91 14.75 7.44 12.19
CA LEU A 91 14.40 7.09 13.57
C LEU A 91 15.60 6.60 14.40
N HIS A 92 16.82 6.83 13.90
CA HIS A 92 18.09 6.41 14.54
C HIS A 92 18.18 4.90 14.83
N LEU A 93 17.41 4.06 14.13
CA LEU A 93 17.50 2.61 14.23
C LEU A 93 18.65 2.09 13.36
N ARG A 94 19.66 1.51 13.99
CA ARG A 94 20.83 0.94 13.32
C ARG A 94 20.54 -0.49 12.84
N VAL A 95 19.69 -0.62 11.83
CA VAL A 95 19.39 -1.92 11.20
C VAL A 95 20.28 -2.12 9.97
N ARG A 96 20.98 -3.23 9.89
CA ARG A 96 21.79 -3.59 8.71
C ARG A 96 20.88 -3.79 7.49
N PHE A 97 21.35 -3.41 6.29
CA PHE A 97 20.56 -3.53 5.06
C PHE A 97 19.99 -4.96 4.84
N GLY A 98 20.82 -6.00 5.04
CA GLY A 98 20.36 -7.39 4.90
C GLY A 98 19.29 -7.80 5.92
N GLU A 99 19.31 -7.23 7.12
CA GLU A 99 18.29 -7.46 8.14
C GLU A 99 16.97 -6.72 7.78
N ALA A 100 17.08 -5.46 7.36
CA ALA A 100 15.94 -4.70 6.86
C ALA A 100 15.29 -5.42 5.67
N THR A 101 16.09 -5.93 4.73
CA THR A 101 15.60 -6.72 3.59
C THR A 101 14.83 -7.96 4.03
N ARG A 102 15.38 -8.75 4.98
CA ARG A 102 14.69 -9.93 5.51
C ARG A 102 13.38 -9.57 6.19
N LEU A 103 13.36 -8.53 7.03
CA LEU A 103 12.15 -8.07 7.70
C LEU A 103 11.11 -7.54 6.71
N PHE A 104 11.55 -6.84 5.66
CA PHE A 104 10.69 -6.32 4.62
C PHE A 104 10.00 -7.47 3.86
N PHE A 105 10.76 -8.48 3.42
CA PHE A 105 10.20 -9.65 2.74
C PHE A 105 9.30 -10.50 3.65
N ILE A 106 9.63 -10.66 4.93
CA ILE A 106 8.73 -11.29 5.90
C ILE A 106 7.40 -10.52 5.95
N GLY A 107 7.44 -9.20 6.04
CA GLY A 107 6.25 -8.37 5.98
C GLY A 107 5.47 -8.54 4.66
N ALA A 108 6.16 -8.53 3.51
CA ALA A 108 5.55 -8.74 2.19
C ALA A 108 4.84 -10.11 2.10
N PHE A 109 5.47 -11.18 2.59
CA PHE A 109 4.86 -12.50 2.67
C PHE A 109 3.56 -12.47 3.48
N PHE A 110 3.61 -11.96 4.71
CA PHE A 110 2.42 -11.94 5.55
C PHE A 110 1.34 -10.96 5.07
N ASN A 111 1.68 -9.87 4.36
CA ASN A 111 0.70 -8.99 3.74
C ASN A 111 -0.13 -9.70 2.65
N GLN A 112 0.42 -10.75 2.05
CA GLN A 112 -0.28 -11.52 1.01
C GLN A 112 -1.17 -12.64 1.58
N PHE A 113 -0.76 -13.23 2.70
CA PHE A 113 -1.43 -14.41 3.27
C PHE A 113 -2.29 -14.11 4.50
N LEU A 114 -2.07 -13.00 5.21
CA LEU A 114 -2.92 -12.61 6.33
C LEU A 114 -4.10 -11.77 5.86
N PRO A 115 -5.28 -11.95 6.48
CA PRO A 115 -6.42 -11.08 6.22
C PRO A 115 -6.10 -9.61 6.51
N GLY A 116 -6.41 -8.74 5.56
CA GLY A 116 -6.14 -7.30 5.65
C GLY A 116 -4.76 -6.90 5.08
N THR A 117 -4.73 -5.79 4.39
CA THR A 117 -3.55 -5.27 3.66
C THR A 117 -2.38 -4.84 4.56
N THR A 118 -2.53 -4.91 5.89
CA THR A 118 -1.56 -4.43 6.89
C THR A 118 -1.04 -5.53 7.82
N GLY A 119 -1.46 -6.79 7.64
CA GLY A 119 -1.08 -7.89 8.53
C GLY A 119 0.44 -8.11 8.59
N GLY A 120 1.11 -8.05 7.46
CA GLY A 120 2.56 -8.19 7.38
C GLY A 120 3.32 -6.98 7.95
N ASP A 121 2.74 -5.77 7.88
CA ASP A 121 3.33 -4.60 8.54
C ASP A 121 3.36 -4.77 10.05
N VAL A 122 2.30 -5.35 10.63
CA VAL A 122 2.26 -5.67 12.06
C VAL A 122 3.35 -6.69 12.42
N VAL A 123 3.51 -7.73 11.60
CA VAL A 123 4.58 -8.74 11.80
C VAL A 123 5.95 -8.08 11.71
N ARG A 124 6.19 -7.21 10.74
CA ARG A 124 7.42 -6.44 10.57
C ARG A 124 7.73 -5.58 11.80
N VAL A 125 6.74 -4.85 12.30
CA VAL A 125 6.85 -4.05 13.53
C VAL A 125 7.19 -4.91 14.74
N ILE A 126 6.48 -6.04 14.94
CA ILE A 126 6.70 -6.94 16.08
C ILE A 126 8.13 -7.47 16.07
N PHE A 127 8.66 -7.89 14.93
CA PHE A 127 10.04 -8.37 14.85
C PHE A 127 11.04 -7.25 15.11
N LEU A 128 10.84 -6.07 14.53
CA LEU A 128 11.71 -4.93 14.75
C LEU A 128 11.74 -4.50 16.22
N MET A 129 10.55 -4.48 16.90
CA MET A 129 10.45 -4.16 18.33
C MET A 129 11.11 -5.22 19.23
N ARG A 130 11.17 -6.47 18.79
CA ARG A 130 11.87 -7.55 19.52
C ARG A 130 13.38 -7.43 19.39
N ASP A 131 13.86 -7.02 18.21
CA ASP A 131 15.29 -6.88 17.94
C ASP A 131 15.86 -5.58 18.55
N HIS A 132 15.00 -4.57 18.74
CA HIS A 132 15.35 -3.26 19.33
C HIS A 132 14.43 -2.92 20.49
N PRO A 133 14.53 -3.65 21.63
CA PRO A 133 13.65 -3.48 22.79
C PRO A 133 13.78 -2.11 23.45
N GLU A 134 14.91 -1.43 23.25
CA GLU A 134 15.21 -0.07 23.73
C GLU A 134 14.42 1.01 22.99
N ASN A 135 13.94 0.74 21.77
CA ASN A 135 13.26 1.74 20.93
C ASN A 135 12.03 1.18 20.20
N LYS A 136 11.10 0.61 20.97
CA LYS A 136 9.88 -0.02 20.43
C LYS A 136 9.01 0.94 19.63
N THR A 137 8.90 2.20 20.07
CA THR A 137 8.08 3.22 19.41
C THR A 137 8.59 3.52 18.00
N ALA A 138 9.90 3.52 17.79
CA ALA A 138 10.49 3.76 16.48
C ALA A 138 10.13 2.67 15.47
N GLY A 139 10.00 1.41 15.90
CA GLY A 139 9.54 0.32 15.04
C GLY A 139 8.16 0.58 14.45
N PHE A 140 7.20 1.03 15.28
CA PHE A 140 5.86 1.42 14.83
C PHE A 140 5.90 2.66 13.93
N LEU A 141 6.63 3.71 14.34
CA LEU A 141 6.72 4.97 13.60
C LEU A 141 7.33 4.78 12.21
N SER A 142 8.30 3.87 12.04
CA SER A 142 8.91 3.60 10.74
C SER A 142 7.90 3.12 9.70
N VAL A 143 6.97 2.24 10.09
CA VAL A 143 5.92 1.75 9.21
C VAL A 143 4.82 2.80 9.03
N ALA A 144 4.49 3.55 10.08
CA ALA A 144 3.48 4.61 10.00
C ALA A 144 3.89 5.74 9.04
N ILE A 145 5.17 6.18 9.09
CA ILE A 145 5.73 7.16 8.13
C ILE A 145 5.74 6.58 6.71
N ASP A 146 6.14 5.32 6.55
CA ASP A 146 6.13 4.62 5.26
C ASP A 146 4.73 4.67 4.62
N ARG A 147 3.69 4.39 5.38
CA ARG A 147 2.30 4.45 4.92
C ARG A 147 1.81 5.87 4.66
N LEU A 148 2.13 6.82 5.53
CA LEU A 148 1.74 8.23 5.37
C LEU A 148 2.26 8.79 4.05
N LEU A 149 3.56 8.62 3.77
CA LEU A 149 4.17 9.14 2.54
C LEU A 149 3.68 8.40 1.30
N ALA A 150 3.41 7.09 1.40
CA ALA A 150 2.81 6.34 0.29
C ALA A 150 1.41 6.87 -0.06
N VAL A 151 0.58 7.15 0.94
CA VAL A 151 -0.76 7.74 0.73
C VAL A 151 -0.66 9.13 0.13
N LEU A 152 0.25 9.99 0.62
CA LEU A 152 0.44 11.33 0.08
C LEU A 152 0.78 11.30 -1.42
N VAL A 153 1.72 10.46 -1.82
CA VAL A 153 2.14 10.36 -3.23
C VAL A 153 1.00 9.75 -4.07
N LEU A 154 0.31 8.74 -3.56
CA LEU A 154 -0.83 8.14 -4.25
C LEU A 154 -1.97 9.15 -4.46
N VAL A 155 -2.28 9.97 -3.44
CA VAL A 155 -3.27 11.06 -3.53
C VAL A 155 -2.82 12.08 -4.57
N ALA A 156 -1.56 12.51 -4.55
CA ALA A 156 -1.04 13.48 -5.51
C ALA A 156 -1.09 12.94 -6.96
N MET A 157 -0.71 11.66 -7.17
CA MET A 157 -0.82 11.02 -8.48
C MET A 157 -2.27 10.88 -8.93
N GLY A 158 -3.17 10.44 -8.06
CA GLY A 158 -4.59 10.27 -8.37
C GLY A 158 -5.26 11.59 -8.75
N LEU A 159 -5.01 12.67 -8.01
CA LEU A 159 -5.51 14.01 -8.33
C LEU A 159 -4.88 14.55 -9.61
N GLY A 160 -3.58 14.32 -9.82
CA GLY A 160 -2.88 14.71 -11.04
C GLY A 160 -3.49 14.07 -12.28
N PHE A 161 -3.78 12.76 -12.25
CA PHE A 161 -4.44 12.08 -13.36
C PHE A 161 -5.91 12.44 -13.50
N ALA A 162 -6.63 12.65 -12.41
CA ALA A 162 -8.01 13.14 -12.48
C ALA A 162 -8.09 14.51 -13.16
N TRP A 163 -7.11 15.38 -12.92
CA TRP A 163 -7.01 16.70 -13.55
C TRP A 163 -6.59 16.60 -15.02
N THR A 164 -5.46 15.94 -15.32
CA THR A 164 -4.85 15.92 -16.66
C THR A 164 -5.59 15.03 -17.65
N ARG A 165 -6.32 14.01 -17.19
CA ARG A 165 -7.03 13.04 -18.01
C ARG A 165 -8.55 13.03 -17.74
N GLY A 166 -9.09 14.11 -17.18
CA GLY A 166 -10.51 14.20 -16.83
C GLY A 166 -11.45 13.93 -18.02
N GLU A 167 -11.14 14.44 -19.21
CA GLU A 167 -11.89 14.19 -20.44
C GLU A 167 -11.86 12.71 -20.86
N TRP A 168 -10.70 12.08 -20.73
CA TRP A 168 -10.56 10.65 -21.04
C TRP A 168 -11.38 9.78 -20.07
N PHE A 169 -11.40 10.09 -18.79
CA PHE A 169 -12.27 9.39 -17.83
C PHE A 169 -13.75 9.67 -18.11
N ALA A 170 -14.10 10.86 -18.60
CA ALA A 170 -15.47 11.22 -18.94
C ALA A 170 -15.99 10.58 -20.24
N SER A 171 -15.14 9.87 -21.00
CA SER A 171 -15.58 9.11 -22.18
C SER A 171 -16.56 7.99 -21.83
N SER A 172 -16.53 7.47 -20.61
CA SER A 172 -17.57 6.64 -20.01
C SER A 172 -18.30 7.41 -18.92
N PHE A 173 -19.63 7.46 -18.97
CA PHE A 173 -20.45 8.13 -17.96
C PHE A 173 -20.27 7.52 -16.56
N ALA A 174 -20.22 6.18 -16.47
CA ALA A 174 -20.06 5.48 -15.21
C ALA A 174 -18.67 5.74 -14.60
N VAL A 175 -17.60 5.58 -15.41
CA VAL A 175 -16.22 5.80 -14.95
C VAL A 175 -15.98 7.27 -14.65
N GLY A 176 -16.48 8.19 -15.45
CA GLY A 176 -16.35 9.63 -15.22
C GLY A 176 -16.97 10.07 -13.89
N ASN A 177 -18.15 9.56 -13.55
CA ASN A 177 -18.78 9.86 -12.26
C ASN A 177 -18.03 9.20 -11.09
N ALA A 178 -17.60 7.94 -11.22
CA ALA A 178 -16.79 7.27 -10.21
C ALA A 178 -15.47 8.04 -9.98
N MET A 179 -14.82 8.50 -11.05
CA MET A 179 -13.59 9.28 -10.96
C MET A 179 -13.78 10.65 -10.31
N LYS A 180 -14.90 11.34 -10.57
CA LYS A 180 -15.24 12.60 -9.87
C LYS A 180 -15.40 12.37 -8.38
N VAL A 181 -16.18 11.35 -7.97
CA VAL A 181 -16.34 11.00 -6.55
C VAL A 181 -15.00 10.65 -5.92
N PHE A 182 -14.20 9.83 -6.60
CA PHE A 182 -12.85 9.47 -6.14
C PHE A 182 -11.96 10.70 -5.99
N ALA A 183 -11.93 11.61 -6.97
CA ALA A 183 -11.14 12.84 -6.90
C ALA A 183 -11.59 13.74 -5.73
N ILE A 184 -12.90 13.86 -5.47
CA ILE A 184 -13.43 14.61 -4.32
C ILE A 184 -12.94 13.98 -3.00
N VAL A 185 -13.01 12.66 -2.86
CA VAL A 185 -12.53 11.93 -1.67
C VAL A 185 -11.02 12.13 -1.50
N LEU A 186 -10.22 11.97 -2.57
CA LEU A 186 -8.79 12.20 -2.52
C LEU A 186 -8.46 13.65 -2.16
N PHE A 187 -9.19 14.61 -2.73
CA PHE A 187 -9.03 16.03 -2.40
C PHE A 187 -9.32 16.31 -0.93
N ALA A 188 -10.41 15.75 -0.39
CA ALA A 188 -10.74 15.88 1.04
C ALA A 188 -9.65 15.26 1.94
N ILE A 189 -9.13 14.07 1.57
CA ILE A 189 -7.99 13.45 2.28
C ILE A 189 -6.76 14.37 2.19
N GLY A 190 -6.43 14.86 1.01
CA GLY A 190 -5.30 15.76 0.79
C GLY A 190 -5.40 17.04 1.62
N VAL A 191 -6.56 17.68 1.62
CA VAL A 191 -6.84 18.86 2.46
C VAL A 191 -6.68 18.53 3.95
N GLY A 192 -7.20 17.40 4.41
CA GLY A 192 -7.06 16.93 5.79
C GLY A 192 -5.59 16.72 6.18
N LEU A 193 -4.79 16.10 5.29
CA LEU A 193 -3.37 15.88 5.50
C LEU A 193 -2.59 17.20 5.54
N VAL A 194 -2.84 18.12 4.62
CA VAL A 194 -2.22 19.45 4.58
C VAL A 194 -2.62 20.27 5.81
N ALA A 195 -3.90 20.26 6.18
CA ALA A 195 -4.37 20.95 7.39
C ALA A 195 -3.70 20.40 8.65
N SER A 196 -3.60 19.07 8.79
CA SER A 196 -2.90 18.44 9.92
C SER A 196 -1.41 18.78 9.94
N PHE A 197 -0.75 18.88 8.78
CA PHE A 197 0.63 19.35 8.68
C PHE A 197 0.79 20.80 9.11
N ILE A 198 -0.09 21.70 8.66
CA ILE A 198 -0.07 23.13 9.05
C ILE A 198 -0.32 23.28 10.55
N LEU A 199 -1.29 22.56 11.11
CA LEU A 199 -1.56 22.57 12.55
C LEU A 199 -0.33 22.12 13.37
N THR A 200 0.38 21.12 12.87
CA THR A 200 1.61 20.60 13.50
C THR A 200 2.75 21.60 13.38
N SER A 201 3.05 22.11 12.19
CA SER A 201 4.16 23.02 11.92
C SER A 201 4.02 24.36 12.67
N ARG A 202 2.78 24.78 12.93
CA ARG A 202 2.48 25.99 13.71
C ARG A 202 2.27 25.72 15.21
N HIS A 203 2.56 24.51 15.70
CA HIS A 203 2.37 24.12 17.09
C HIS A 203 0.94 24.34 17.63
N LEU A 204 -0.07 24.32 16.74
CA LEU A 204 -1.46 24.57 17.10
C LEU A 204 -2.20 23.33 17.62
N VAL A 205 -1.63 22.14 17.48
CA VAL A 205 -2.25 20.87 17.90
C VAL A 205 -2.58 20.86 19.39
N GLY A 206 -1.74 21.48 20.23
CA GLY A 206 -1.97 21.62 21.68
C GLY A 206 -3.17 22.51 22.04
N ARG A 207 -3.61 23.38 21.12
CA ARG A 207 -4.77 24.29 21.32
C ARG A 207 -6.11 23.65 20.97
N LEU A 208 -6.10 22.42 20.40
CA LEU A 208 -7.32 21.72 20.06
C LEU A 208 -8.11 21.35 21.33
N PRO A 209 -9.42 21.65 21.39
CA PRO A 209 -10.26 21.30 22.52
C PRO A 209 -10.21 19.81 22.82
N ALA A 210 -10.23 19.42 24.11
CA ALA A 210 -10.21 18.00 24.51
C ALA A 210 -11.39 17.20 23.97
N ARG A 211 -12.50 17.86 23.67
CA ARG A 211 -13.74 17.27 23.13
C ARG A 211 -13.76 17.12 21.59
N PHE A 212 -12.69 17.53 20.91
CA PHE A 212 -12.65 17.42 19.44
C PHE A 212 -12.61 15.94 19.02
N PRO A 213 -13.55 15.45 18.19
CA PRO A 213 -13.76 14.01 17.93
C PRO A 213 -12.57 13.30 17.28
N LEU A 214 -11.71 14.01 16.56
CA LEU A 214 -10.51 13.48 15.89
C LEU A 214 -9.19 13.88 16.57
N ARG A 215 -9.24 14.40 17.80
CA ARG A 215 -8.04 14.93 18.47
C ARG A 215 -6.93 13.90 18.62
N GLU A 216 -7.26 12.67 19.03
CA GLU A 216 -6.26 11.60 19.18
C GLU A 216 -5.58 11.24 17.84
N GLN A 217 -6.35 11.17 16.77
CA GLN A 217 -5.83 10.90 15.43
C GLN A 217 -4.92 12.03 14.95
N ILE A 218 -5.32 13.29 15.18
CA ILE A 218 -4.51 14.47 14.84
C ILE A 218 -3.23 14.49 15.65
N VAL A 219 -3.26 14.17 16.95
CA VAL A 219 -2.06 14.10 17.80
C VAL A 219 -1.11 13.02 17.32
N LYS A 220 -1.61 11.80 16.99
CA LYS A 220 -0.79 10.72 16.43
C LYS A 220 -0.17 11.13 15.08
N LEU A 221 -0.96 11.75 14.22
CA LEU A 221 -0.50 12.24 12.92
C LEU A 221 0.52 13.38 13.08
N SER A 222 0.34 14.24 14.08
CA SER A 222 1.28 15.34 14.36
C SER A 222 2.67 14.83 14.76
N THR A 223 2.76 13.72 15.48
CA THR A 223 4.05 13.08 15.80
C THR A 223 4.79 12.65 14.51
N LEU A 224 4.07 12.07 13.54
CA LEU A 224 4.66 11.70 12.25
C LEU A 224 5.11 12.93 11.46
N TRP A 225 4.32 14.01 11.46
CA TRP A 225 4.68 15.26 10.80
C TRP A 225 5.88 15.94 11.43
N GLN A 226 5.98 15.97 12.78
CA GLN A 226 7.14 16.50 13.48
C GLN A 226 8.42 15.76 13.07
N LEU A 227 8.38 14.43 13.04
CA LEU A 227 9.50 13.63 12.57
C LEU A 227 9.88 13.96 11.12
N CYS A 228 8.90 14.14 10.23
CA CYS A 228 9.15 14.55 8.85
C CYS A 228 9.74 15.97 8.75
N ILE A 229 9.33 16.91 9.62
CA ILE A 229 9.85 18.27 9.65
C ILE A 229 11.28 18.31 10.19
N GLU A 230 11.58 17.54 11.24
CA GLU A 230 12.91 17.42 11.82
C GLU A 230 13.91 16.74 10.87
N ASN A 231 13.45 15.74 10.12
CA ASN A 231 14.26 14.95 9.19
C ASN A 231 13.77 15.14 7.74
N ARG A 232 13.69 16.41 7.30
CA ARG A 232 13.09 16.76 5.99
C ARG A 232 13.80 16.14 4.80
N THR A 233 15.10 15.92 4.87
CA THR A 233 15.87 15.32 3.78
C THR A 233 15.45 13.86 3.57
N GLU A 234 15.38 13.06 4.64
CA GLU A 234 14.98 11.67 4.60
C GLU A 234 13.50 11.52 4.22
N ALA A 235 12.64 12.40 4.74
CA ALA A 235 11.23 12.42 4.39
C ALA A 235 11.01 12.76 2.90
N LEU A 236 11.73 13.76 2.37
CA LEU A 236 11.67 14.15 0.96
C LEU A 236 12.23 13.03 0.05
N LEU A 237 13.37 12.46 0.40
CA LEU A 237 13.92 11.30 -0.32
C LEU A 237 12.96 10.12 -0.28
N GLY A 238 12.34 9.84 0.86
CA GLY A 238 11.34 8.80 1.00
C GLY A 238 10.12 9.03 0.08
N ALA A 239 9.62 10.26 0.01
CA ALA A 239 8.56 10.62 -0.92
C ALA A 239 9.03 10.49 -2.38
N LEU A 240 10.25 10.91 -2.69
CA LEU A 240 10.85 10.79 -4.03
C LEU A 240 11.02 9.33 -4.44
N TYR A 241 11.45 8.44 -3.55
CA TYR A 241 11.52 6.99 -3.82
C TYR A 241 10.14 6.35 -4.02
N THR A 242 9.08 6.94 -3.45
CA THR A 242 7.71 6.41 -3.60
C THR A 242 7.22 6.53 -5.04
N VAL A 243 7.57 7.59 -5.76
CA VAL A 243 7.13 7.78 -7.15
C VAL A 243 7.62 6.65 -8.07
N PRO A 244 8.93 6.38 -8.22
CA PRO A 244 9.40 5.28 -9.05
C PRO A 244 8.95 3.91 -8.52
N MET A 245 8.77 3.74 -7.22
CA MET A 245 8.22 2.53 -6.63
C MET A 245 6.78 2.27 -7.11
N LEU A 246 5.91 3.28 -7.08
CA LEU A 246 4.54 3.16 -7.58
C LEU A 246 4.52 2.99 -9.11
N LEU A 247 5.38 3.69 -9.84
CA LEU A 247 5.50 3.50 -11.28
C LEU A 247 5.96 2.07 -11.64
N ALA A 248 6.90 1.50 -10.89
CA ALA A 248 7.32 0.11 -11.06
C ALA A 248 6.18 -0.88 -10.72
N TYR A 249 5.38 -0.57 -9.67
CA TYR A 249 4.16 -1.30 -9.35
C TYR A 249 3.17 -1.29 -10.52
N PHE A 250 2.90 -0.12 -11.09
CA PHE A 250 1.99 0.03 -12.22
C PHE A 250 2.55 -0.61 -13.51
N ALA A 251 3.87 -0.52 -13.71
CA ALA A 251 4.55 -1.15 -14.84
C ALA A 251 4.43 -2.68 -14.81
N ALA A 252 4.42 -3.31 -13.64
CA ALA A 252 4.22 -4.76 -13.56
C ALA A 252 2.86 -5.17 -14.15
N PHE A 253 1.78 -4.46 -13.83
CA PHE A 253 0.45 -4.71 -14.41
C PHE A 253 0.39 -4.35 -15.90
N TYR A 254 1.07 -3.28 -16.32
CA TYR A 254 1.19 -2.92 -17.72
C TYR A 254 1.89 -4.02 -18.55
N PHE A 255 3.01 -4.55 -18.06
CA PHE A 255 3.71 -5.65 -18.74
C PHE A 255 2.89 -6.93 -18.77
N VAL A 256 2.10 -7.21 -17.72
CA VAL A 256 1.12 -8.30 -17.75
C VAL A 256 0.07 -8.06 -18.85
N ALA A 257 -0.42 -6.84 -19.03
CA ALA A 257 -1.35 -6.52 -20.11
C ALA A 257 -0.70 -6.75 -21.50
N LEU A 258 0.56 -6.33 -21.68
CA LEU A 258 1.31 -6.61 -22.91
C LEU A 258 1.54 -8.12 -23.14
N ALA A 259 1.77 -8.90 -22.08
CA ALA A 259 1.92 -10.35 -22.19
C ALA A 259 0.65 -11.02 -22.77
N PHE A 260 -0.51 -10.45 -22.49
CA PHE A 260 -1.79 -10.88 -23.08
C PHE A 260 -2.17 -10.14 -24.36
N THR A 261 -1.20 -9.47 -25.01
CA THR A 261 -1.38 -8.74 -26.27
C THR A 261 -2.45 -7.64 -26.22
N VAL A 262 -2.71 -7.12 -25.02
CA VAL A 262 -3.71 -6.06 -24.80
C VAL A 262 -3.15 -4.71 -25.25
N LYS A 263 -3.91 -4.01 -26.09
CA LYS A 263 -3.53 -2.68 -26.60
C LYS A 263 -3.91 -1.58 -25.59
N VAL A 264 -3.09 -1.41 -24.57
CA VAL A 264 -3.18 -0.31 -23.60
C VAL A 264 -1.85 0.43 -23.56
N THR A 265 -1.88 1.73 -23.30
CA THR A 265 -0.64 2.50 -23.09
C THR A 265 -0.21 2.45 -21.63
N PHE A 266 1.07 2.67 -21.36
CA PHE A 266 1.56 2.80 -20.00
C PHE A 266 0.88 3.96 -19.25
N LEU A 267 0.55 5.05 -19.98
CA LEU A 267 -0.15 6.19 -19.43
C LEU A 267 -1.58 5.83 -19.01
N ASP A 268 -2.31 5.02 -19.81
CA ASP A 268 -3.65 4.56 -19.45
C ASP A 268 -3.60 3.71 -18.17
N MET A 269 -2.69 2.73 -18.14
CA MET A 269 -2.50 1.90 -16.95
C MET A 269 -2.16 2.74 -15.72
N THR A 270 -1.20 3.67 -15.83
CA THR A 270 -0.79 4.54 -14.73
C THR A 270 -1.92 5.47 -14.26
N SER A 271 -2.82 5.86 -15.16
CA SER A 271 -3.96 6.73 -14.83
C SER A 271 -5.03 6.01 -14.01
N ILE A 272 -5.30 4.73 -14.28
CA ILE A 272 -6.32 3.96 -13.55
C ILE A 272 -5.78 3.38 -12.23
N MET A 273 -4.49 3.12 -12.14
CA MET A 273 -3.89 2.40 -11.01
C MET A 273 -4.06 3.10 -9.65
N PRO A 274 -4.01 4.43 -9.50
CA PRO A 274 -4.29 5.08 -8.23
C PRO A 274 -5.71 4.79 -7.71
N LEU A 275 -6.70 4.79 -8.59
CA LEU A 275 -8.09 4.44 -8.26
C LEU A 275 -8.20 2.98 -7.82
N VAL A 276 -7.64 2.07 -8.63
CA VAL A 276 -7.62 0.63 -8.33
C VAL A 276 -6.92 0.36 -6.99
N THR A 277 -5.74 0.94 -6.79
CA THR A 277 -4.93 0.73 -5.57
C THR A 277 -5.65 1.25 -4.33
N ALA A 278 -6.22 2.46 -4.39
CA ALA A 278 -6.91 3.08 -3.27
C ALA A 278 -8.15 2.27 -2.87
N ILE A 279 -9.02 1.92 -3.83
CA ILE A 279 -10.25 1.19 -3.53
C ILE A 279 -9.95 -0.24 -3.07
N SER A 280 -8.99 -0.93 -3.70
CA SER A 280 -8.60 -2.29 -3.31
C SER A 280 -7.93 -2.36 -1.94
N SER A 281 -7.39 -1.23 -1.43
CA SER A 281 -6.81 -1.16 -0.09
C SER A 281 -7.85 -1.01 1.03
N LEU A 282 -9.10 -0.67 0.69
CA LEU A 282 -10.18 -0.60 1.66
C LEU A 282 -10.53 -2.01 2.19
N PRO A 283 -10.88 -2.15 3.46
CA PRO A 283 -11.20 -3.44 4.07
C PRO A 283 -12.60 -3.96 3.66
N ILE A 284 -12.91 -3.92 2.36
CA ILE A 284 -14.18 -4.39 1.78
C ILE A 284 -14.12 -5.88 1.49
N SER A 285 -12.95 -6.36 1.00
CA SER A 285 -12.70 -7.76 0.67
C SER A 285 -11.34 -8.20 1.19
N LEU A 286 -11.05 -9.51 1.17
CA LEU A 286 -9.75 -10.03 1.57
C LEU A 286 -8.67 -9.57 0.55
N ASN A 287 -7.73 -8.75 1.01
CA ASN A 287 -6.62 -8.22 0.20
C ASN A 287 -7.05 -7.58 -1.13
N GLY A 288 -8.28 -7.03 -1.20
CA GLY A 288 -8.82 -6.44 -2.42
C GLY A 288 -9.23 -7.46 -3.49
N ILE A 289 -9.18 -8.77 -3.19
CA ILE A 289 -9.58 -9.83 -4.14
C ILE A 289 -11.07 -9.67 -4.46
N GLY A 290 -11.40 -9.76 -5.73
CA GLY A 290 -12.73 -9.51 -6.28
C GLY A 290 -12.96 -8.03 -6.60
N VAL A 291 -12.66 -7.11 -5.69
CA VAL A 291 -12.79 -5.67 -5.91
C VAL A 291 -11.80 -5.17 -6.97
N ARG A 292 -10.54 -5.56 -6.86
CA ARG A 292 -9.51 -5.17 -7.83
C ARG A 292 -9.80 -5.75 -9.21
N GLU A 293 -10.20 -7.01 -9.29
CA GLU A 293 -10.57 -7.69 -10.53
C GLU A 293 -11.76 -6.98 -11.20
N ALA A 294 -12.79 -6.61 -10.43
CA ALA A 294 -13.94 -5.88 -10.95
C ALA A 294 -13.55 -4.49 -11.48
N LEU A 295 -12.68 -3.77 -10.76
CA LEU A 295 -12.18 -2.46 -11.20
C LEU A 295 -11.35 -2.55 -12.47
N PHE A 296 -10.42 -3.51 -12.57
CA PHE A 296 -9.65 -3.73 -13.80
C PHE A 296 -10.56 -4.06 -14.98
N GLU A 297 -11.52 -4.96 -14.77
CA GLU A 297 -12.48 -5.34 -15.81
C GLU A 297 -13.27 -4.15 -16.32
N GLN A 298 -13.86 -3.38 -15.42
CA GLN A 298 -14.69 -2.24 -15.79
C GLN A 298 -13.87 -1.11 -16.42
N LEU A 299 -12.75 -0.71 -15.79
CA LEU A 299 -11.97 0.44 -16.25
C LEU A 299 -11.31 0.16 -17.61
N LEU A 300 -10.72 -1.03 -17.79
CA LEU A 300 -10.07 -1.37 -19.06
C LEU A 300 -11.10 -1.61 -20.17
N SER A 301 -12.23 -2.23 -19.87
CA SER A 301 -13.30 -2.44 -20.87
C SER A 301 -13.90 -1.11 -21.33
N GLU A 302 -14.27 -0.22 -20.39
CA GLU A 302 -14.97 1.02 -20.72
C GLU A 302 -14.06 2.11 -21.29
N LEU A 303 -12.80 2.21 -20.84
CA LEU A 303 -11.88 3.27 -21.26
C LEU A 303 -10.96 2.87 -22.40
N CYS A 304 -10.61 1.59 -22.49
CA CYS A 304 -9.62 1.09 -23.46
C CYS A 304 -10.22 0.10 -24.45
N GLY A 305 -11.52 -0.24 -24.35
CA GLY A 305 -12.17 -1.20 -25.23
C GLY A 305 -11.62 -2.63 -25.11
N VAL A 306 -11.06 -2.98 -23.96
CA VAL A 306 -10.48 -4.32 -23.72
C VAL A 306 -11.60 -5.35 -23.60
N PRO A 307 -11.47 -6.54 -24.23
CA PRO A 307 -12.48 -7.59 -24.17
C PRO A 307 -12.76 -8.03 -22.73
N GLN A 308 -14.02 -8.37 -22.46
CA GLN A 308 -14.45 -8.85 -21.15
C GLN A 308 -13.70 -10.12 -20.72
N GLY A 309 -13.34 -10.19 -19.44
CA GLY A 309 -12.51 -11.23 -18.84
C GLY A 309 -11.02 -10.96 -18.86
N THR A 310 -10.55 -10.10 -19.76
CA THR A 310 -9.12 -9.78 -19.89
C THR A 310 -8.63 -8.89 -18.73
N GLY A 311 -9.47 -7.95 -18.28
CA GLY A 311 -9.17 -7.10 -17.10
C GLY A 311 -8.97 -7.94 -15.84
N ILE A 312 -9.84 -8.94 -15.63
CA ILE A 312 -9.74 -9.90 -14.53
C ILE A 312 -8.42 -10.66 -14.61
N LEU A 313 -8.07 -11.15 -15.80
CA LEU A 313 -6.84 -11.92 -16.03
C LEU A 313 -5.59 -11.09 -15.73
N ILE A 314 -5.55 -9.82 -16.17
CA ILE A 314 -4.44 -8.90 -15.88
C ILE A 314 -4.30 -8.71 -14.36
N SER A 315 -5.41 -8.49 -13.65
CA SER A 315 -5.41 -8.31 -12.21
C SER A 315 -4.87 -9.52 -11.46
N ILE A 316 -5.41 -10.72 -11.74
CA ILE A 316 -5.02 -11.97 -11.08
C ILE A 316 -3.55 -12.30 -11.36
N THR A 317 -3.13 -12.19 -12.63
CA THR A 317 -1.74 -12.47 -13.02
C THR A 317 -0.78 -11.47 -12.40
N GLY A 318 -1.11 -10.18 -12.39
CA GLY A 318 -0.31 -9.15 -11.74
C GLY A 318 -0.15 -9.43 -10.24
N MET A 319 -1.23 -9.83 -9.55
CA MET A 319 -1.15 -10.25 -8.15
C MET A 319 -0.24 -11.48 -7.99
N PHE A 320 -0.36 -12.48 -8.84
CA PHE A 320 0.47 -13.67 -8.78
C PHE A 320 1.96 -13.34 -8.94
N VAL A 321 2.31 -12.43 -9.86
CA VAL A 321 3.68 -11.92 -10.03
C VAL A 321 4.22 -11.32 -8.73
N TYR A 322 3.39 -10.54 -8.00
CA TYR A 322 3.77 -10.02 -6.69
C TYR A 322 3.88 -11.10 -5.62
N MET A 323 3.01 -12.10 -5.64
CA MET A 323 3.09 -13.23 -4.70
C MET A 323 4.41 -13.97 -4.81
N LEU A 324 4.97 -14.12 -6.01
CA LEU A 324 6.27 -14.75 -6.22
C LEU A 324 7.39 -14.02 -5.47
N TRP A 325 7.37 -12.68 -5.45
CA TRP A 325 8.33 -11.87 -4.69
C TRP A 325 8.10 -11.94 -3.17
N GLY A 326 6.91 -12.28 -2.72
CA GLY A 326 6.64 -12.54 -1.30
C GLY A 326 7.23 -13.85 -0.78
N LEU A 327 7.39 -14.88 -1.63
CA LEU A 327 7.83 -16.22 -1.20
C LEU A 327 9.16 -16.27 -0.43
N PRO A 328 10.22 -15.51 -0.81
CA PRO A 328 11.45 -15.45 -0.03
C PRO A 328 11.23 -15.04 1.44
N GLY A 329 10.18 -14.24 1.70
CA GLY A 329 9.81 -13.83 3.06
C GLY A 329 9.39 -14.98 3.95
N GLY A 330 8.70 -15.98 3.39
CA GLY A 330 8.35 -17.21 4.09
C GLY A 330 9.60 -18.02 4.50
N LEU A 331 10.58 -18.11 3.61
CA LEU A 331 11.87 -18.77 3.91
C LEU A 331 12.64 -18.04 5.01
N PHE A 332 12.75 -16.71 4.95
CA PHE A 332 13.38 -15.90 5.98
C PHE A 332 12.67 -16.02 7.33
N TYR A 333 11.35 -16.13 7.32
CA TYR A 333 10.56 -16.36 8.54
C TYR A 333 10.87 -17.73 9.17
N LEU A 334 10.89 -18.80 8.38
CA LEU A 334 11.22 -20.15 8.84
C LEU A 334 12.65 -20.23 9.38
N GLU A 335 13.64 -19.65 8.67
CA GLU A 335 15.01 -19.57 9.13
C GLU A 335 15.13 -18.85 10.48
N ARG A 336 14.37 -17.76 10.66
CA ARG A 336 14.37 -16.99 11.89
C ARG A 336 13.79 -17.77 13.07
N ILE A 337 12.71 -18.53 12.85
CA ILE A 337 12.12 -19.40 13.88
C ILE A 337 13.13 -20.49 14.26
N ARG A 338 13.70 -21.19 13.29
CA ARG A 338 14.68 -22.25 13.52
C ARG A 338 15.85 -21.80 14.38
N ARG A 339 16.49 -20.67 14.05
CA ARG A 339 17.59 -20.09 14.82
C ARG A 339 17.21 -19.73 16.26
N ARG A 340 15.94 -19.60 16.58
CA ARG A 340 15.46 -19.32 17.94
C ARG A 340 15.32 -20.58 18.78
N TYR A 341 15.04 -21.72 18.16
CA TYR A 341 14.95 -23.01 18.87
C TYR A 341 16.33 -23.66 19.07
N GLU A 342 17.35 -23.20 18.33
CA GLU A 342 18.73 -23.67 18.46
C GLU A 342 19.54 -22.89 19.52
N LYS A 343 18.96 -21.82 20.11
CA LYS A 343 19.51 -21.04 21.25
C LYS A 343 18.74 -21.32 22.53
#